data_f68667af1f462fe5f089987110dce5d3
#
_entry.id   f68667af1f462fe5f089987110dce5d3
#
_cell.length_a   1.000
_cell.length_b   1.000
_cell.length_c   1.000
_cell.angle_alpha   90.00
_cell.angle_beta   90.00
_cell.angle_gamma   90.00
#
_symmetry.space_group_name_H-M   'P 1'
#
loop_
_entity.id
_entity.type
_entity.pdbx_description
1 polymer ?
#
loop_
_entity_poly.entity_id
_entity_poly.type
_entity_poly.pdbx_seq_one_letter_code
_entity_poly.pdbx_strand_id
1 'polypeptide(L)'
;MASSDERKSGLLVAYDVMAVPGRAINLVADLLKEGFLAPSPLGGEVLFFEHEGRMLGRTLTGGDGRAMVPFTPRAVGRVTVTVRVGESRRVTAQETTAGVFVWDRKRPIVIISMKALVSAPRRPDLGLPLPRSGAKPQNTDGGAVQALTVLAKRAHLIYVTASDRLELSEVRQWADRNRLPACPVFPLKPVPMSLSHELERWRREGWTNIRGG
;
A
#
# COMPACT_ATOMS: atom_id res chain seq x y z
N MET A 1 39.39 -4.42 19.84
CA MET A 1 38.66 -3.49 18.96
C MET A 1 37.41 -4.19 18.52
N ALA A 2 36.26 -3.88 19.13
CA ALA A 2 34.98 -4.42 18.73
C ALA A 2 34.55 -3.69 17.45
N SER A 3 34.52 -4.41 16.34
CA SER A 3 33.88 -3.94 15.11
C SER A 3 32.42 -3.69 15.45
N SER A 4 32.00 -2.44 15.46
CA SER A 4 30.58 -2.08 15.55
C SER A 4 29.92 -2.68 14.31
N ASP A 5 29.20 -3.76 14.52
CA ASP A 5 28.38 -4.41 13.50
C ASP A 5 27.27 -3.43 13.11
N GLU A 6 27.57 -2.56 12.15
CA GLU A 6 26.71 -1.47 11.70
C GLU A 6 25.53 -2.10 10.96
N ARG A 7 24.40 -2.19 11.68
CA ARG A 7 23.15 -2.71 11.11
C ARG A 7 22.78 -1.88 9.90
N LYS A 8 22.50 -2.53 8.80
CA LYS A 8 22.11 -1.87 7.56
C LYS A 8 20.70 -1.33 7.65
N SER A 9 20.47 -0.18 7.02
CA SER A 9 19.11 0.35 6.88
C SER A 9 18.28 -0.56 5.96
N GLY A 10 17.09 -0.89 6.41
CA GLY A 10 16.10 -1.69 5.68
C GLY A 10 14.84 -0.90 5.37
N LEU A 11 14.21 -1.24 4.25
CA LEU A 11 12.92 -0.74 3.83
C LEU A 11 11.88 -1.84 4.05
N LEU A 12 10.89 -1.56 4.89
CA LEU A 12 9.77 -2.45 5.18
C LEU A 12 8.52 -1.94 4.48
N VAL A 13 7.94 -2.77 3.61
CA VAL A 13 6.75 -2.45 2.83
C VAL A 13 5.64 -3.40 3.21
N ALA A 14 4.51 -2.90 3.70
CA ALA A 14 3.31 -3.70 3.97
C ALA A 14 2.20 -3.36 2.96
N TYR A 15 1.43 -4.37 2.55
CA TYR A 15 0.42 -4.24 1.51
C TYR A 15 -0.99 -4.22 2.08
N ASP A 16 -1.81 -3.29 1.60
CA ASP A 16 -3.24 -3.30 1.88
C ASP A 16 -3.91 -4.51 1.25
N VAL A 17 -4.97 -4.99 1.86
CA VAL A 17 -5.71 -6.14 1.36
C VAL A 17 -7.22 -5.94 1.54
N MET A 18 -7.97 -6.40 0.55
CA MET A 18 -9.43 -6.52 0.64
C MET A 18 -9.79 -7.89 1.20
N ALA A 19 -10.74 -7.94 2.10
CA ALA A 19 -11.19 -9.16 2.74
C ALA A 19 -12.71 -9.23 2.86
N VAL A 20 -13.21 -10.44 3.04
CA VAL A 20 -14.61 -10.71 3.39
C VAL A 20 -14.63 -11.32 4.79
N PRO A 21 -15.61 -10.99 5.63
CA PRO A 21 -15.70 -11.58 6.96
C PRO A 21 -15.70 -13.11 6.92
N GLY A 22 -14.92 -13.73 7.81
CA GLY A 22 -14.80 -15.18 7.93
C GLY A 22 -13.95 -15.87 6.86
N ARG A 23 -13.41 -15.14 5.86
CA ARG A 23 -12.53 -15.71 4.84
C ARG A 23 -11.08 -15.42 5.16
N ALA A 24 -10.25 -16.46 5.13
CA ALA A 24 -8.81 -16.30 5.32
C ALA A 24 -8.16 -15.54 4.16
N ILE A 25 -7.26 -14.65 4.51
CA ILE A 25 -6.40 -13.88 3.60
C ILE A 25 -4.95 -13.99 4.07
N ASN A 26 -4.00 -13.61 3.24
CA ASN A 26 -2.62 -13.43 3.64
C ASN A 26 -2.31 -11.95 3.85
N LEU A 27 -1.81 -11.61 5.03
CA LEU A 27 -1.11 -10.36 5.28
C LEU A 27 0.27 -10.48 4.65
N VAL A 28 0.68 -9.50 3.86
CA VAL A 28 1.93 -9.57 3.09
C VAL A 28 2.79 -8.35 3.41
N ALA A 29 4.08 -8.60 3.62
CA ALA A 29 5.08 -7.54 3.71
C ALA A 29 6.38 -7.97 3.02
N ASP A 30 7.08 -7.01 2.45
CA ASP A 30 8.40 -7.19 1.86
C ASP A 30 9.43 -6.43 2.71
N LEU A 31 10.56 -7.08 3.01
CA LEU A 31 11.72 -6.47 3.63
C LEU A 31 12.84 -6.40 2.59
N LEU A 32 13.34 -5.20 2.37
CA LEU A 32 14.40 -4.91 1.42
C LEU A 32 15.56 -4.25 2.14
N LYS A 33 16.76 -4.53 1.72
CA LYS A 33 17.96 -3.83 2.14
C LYS A 33 18.17 -2.65 1.20
N GLU A 34 18.43 -1.48 1.77
CA GLU A 34 18.86 -0.33 0.98
C GLU A 34 20.18 -0.65 0.26
N GLY A 35 20.25 -0.30 -1.01
CA GLY A 35 21.41 -0.50 -1.87
C GLY A 35 21.72 0.78 -2.63
N PHE A 36 22.98 0.94 -3.03
CA PHE A 36 23.46 2.12 -3.74
C PHE A 36 22.73 2.37 -5.08
N LEU A 37 22.41 1.31 -5.82
CA LEU A 37 21.73 1.41 -7.12
C LEU A 37 20.22 1.10 -6.99
N ALA A 38 19.88 0.10 -6.22
CA ALA A 38 18.48 -0.30 -6.00
C ALA A 38 18.37 -1.11 -4.70
N PRO A 39 17.18 -1.07 -4.04
CA PRO A 39 16.90 -1.95 -2.91
C PRO A 39 16.91 -3.41 -3.36
N SER A 40 17.46 -4.28 -2.52
CA SER A 40 17.53 -5.73 -2.77
C SER A 40 16.75 -6.52 -1.71
N PRO A 41 16.10 -7.63 -2.07
CA PRO A 41 15.40 -8.48 -1.12
C PRO A 41 16.26 -8.93 0.04
N LEU A 42 15.70 -8.97 1.25
CA LEU A 42 16.38 -9.46 2.44
C LEU A 42 15.60 -10.62 3.06
N GLY A 43 16.11 -11.83 2.83
CA GLY A 43 15.55 -13.07 3.37
C GLY A 43 16.13 -13.45 4.73
N GLY A 44 15.39 -14.28 5.46
CA GLY A 44 15.78 -14.86 6.73
C GLY A 44 15.61 -13.97 7.95
N GLU A 45 14.84 -12.88 7.83
CA GLU A 45 14.52 -11.97 8.92
C GLU A 45 13.11 -12.24 9.46
N VAL A 46 12.94 -12.16 10.78
CA VAL A 46 11.61 -12.33 11.40
C VAL A 46 10.80 -11.06 11.27
N LEU A 47 9.60 -11.16 10.71
CA LEU A 47 8.61 -10.09 10.74
C LEU A 47 7.47 -10.44 11.69
N PHE A 48 7.05 -9.45 12.47
CA PHE A 48 5.88 -9.50 13.34
C PHE A 48 4.75 -8.70 12.71
N PHE A 49 3.55 -9.27 12.72
CA PHE A 49 2.31 -8.64 12.29
C PHE A 49 1.42 -8.46 13.51
N GLU A 50 1.04 -7.23 13.80
CA GLU A 50 0.33 -6.85 15.02
C GLU A 50 -0.90 -5.96 14.70
N HIS A 51 -1.92 -6.04 15.53
CA HIS A 51 -3.07 -5.17 15.50
C HIS A 51 -3.37 -4.72 16.94
N GLU A 52 -3.36 -3.40 17.18
CA GLU A 52 -3.59 -2.82 18.50
C GLU A 52 -2.73 -3.46 19.61
N GLY A 53 -1.44 -3.69 19.31
CA GLY A 53 -0.50 -4.34 20.23
C GLY A 53 -0.66 -5.85 20.38
N ARG A 54 -1.67 -6.46 19.74
CA ARG A 54 -1.88 -7.90 19.74
C ARG A 54 -1.20 -8.54 18.53
N MET A 55 -0.40 -9.56 18.78
CA MET A 55 0.24 -10.33 17.71
C MET A 55 -0.78 -11.12 16.91
N LEU A 56 -0.82 -10.86 15.60
CA LEU A 56 -1.59 -11.65 14.63
C LEU A 56 -0.79 -12.86 14.14
N GLY A 57 0.54 -12.70 14.02
CA GLY A 57 1.44 -13.75 13.62
C GLY A 57 2.86 -13.25 13.40
N ARG A 58 3.77 -14.21 13.21
CA ARG A 58 5.18 -13.96 12.87
C ARG A 58 5.66 -14.97 11.85
N THR A 59 6.57 -14.57 10.99
CA THR A 59 7.18 -15.47 9.99
C THR A 59 8.54 -14.95 9.56
N LEU A 60 9.33 -15.77 8.92
CA LEU A 60 10.59 -15.40 8.29
C LEU A 60 10.33 -14.86 6.87
N THR A 61 11.12 -13.88 6.45
CA THR A 61 11.15 -13.47 5.05
C THR A 61 11.80 -14.55 4.19
N GLY A 62 11.18 -14.86 3.05
CA GLY A 62 11.75 -15.72 2.02
C GLY A 62 12.97 -15.10 1.33
N GLY A 63 13.61 -15.84 0.43
CA GLY A 63 14.74 -15.34 -0.35
C GLY A 63 14.41 -14.13 -1.23
N ASP A 64 13.12 -13.93 -1.54
CA ASP A 64 12.56 -12.77 -2.23
C ASP A 64 12.26 -11.59 -1.29
N GLY A 65 12.62 -11.70 -0.01
CA GLY A 65 12.35 -10.70 1.03
C GLY A 65 10.89 -10.66 1.52
N ARG A 66 10.03 -11.56 1.02
CA ARG A 66 8.59 -11.56 1.32
C ARG A 66 8.25 -12.40 2.54
N ALA A 67 7.36 -11.88 3.36
CA ALA A 67 6.75 -12.55 4.50
C ALA A 67 5.23 -12.56 4.37
N MET A 68 4.59 -13.66 4.75
CA MET A 68 3.14 -13.82 4.69
C MET A 68 2.62 -14.45 5.97
N VAL A 69 1.54 -13.90 6.52
CA VAL A 69 0.84 -14.43 7.70
C VAL A 69 -0.64 -14.59 7.39
N PRO A 70 -1.24 -15.77 7.59
CA PRO A 70 -2.66 -15.97 7.41
C PRO A 70 -3.46 -15.21 8.49
N PHE A 71 -4.53 -14.55 8.06
CA PHE A 71 -5.42 -13.79 8.93
C PHE A 71 -6.87 -13.97 8.48
N THR A 72 -7.79 -14.17 9.44
CA THR A 72 -9.22 -14.29 9.14
C THR A 72 -9.98 -13.17 9.87
N PRO A 73 -10.35 -12.08 9.19
CA PRO A 73 -11.13 -11.01 9.79
C PRO A 73 -12.56 -11.49 10.07
N ARG A 74 -13.13 -11.07 11.20
CA ARG A 74 -14.46 -11.55 11.64
C ARG A 74 -15.58 -10.57 11.35
N ALA A 75 -15.30 -9.28 11.32
CA ALA A 75 -16.31 -8.23 11.17
C ALA A 75 -15.98 -7.31 10.00
N VAL A 76 -16.99 -6.72 9.39
CA VAL A 76 -16.87 -5.65 8.40
C VAL A 76 -16.24 -4.43 9.05
N GLY A 77 -15.33 -3.77 8.34
CA GLY A 77 -14.63 -2.58 8.83
C GLY A 77 -13.19 -2.49 8.30
N ARG A 78 -12.39 -1.72 8.98
CA ARG A 78 -10.95 -1.59 8.70
C ARG A 78 -10.16 -2.10 9.90
N VAL A 79 -9.19 -2.96 9.63
CA VAL A 79 -8.19 -3.41 10.60
C VAL A 79 -6.85 -2.83 10.17
N THR A 80 -6.19 -2.07 11.03
CA THR A 80 -4.83 -1.59 10.77
C THR A 80 -3.84 -2.61 11.32
N VAL A 81 -2.96 -3.10 10.47
CA VAL A 81 -1.90 -4.04 10.84
C VAL A 81 -0.58 -3.31 10.84
N THR A 82 0.11 -3.34 11.96
CA THR A 82 1.49 -2.87 12.10
C THR A 82 2.43 -4.03 11.80
N VAL A 83 3.43 -3.77 10.97
CA VAL A 83 4.48 -4.73 10.65
C VAL A 83 5.81 -4.17 11.12
N ARG A 84 6.58 -4.98 11.86
CA ARG A 84 7.92 -4.61 12.32
C ARG A 84 8.90 -5.76 12.15
N VAL A 85 10.17 -5.42 12.02
CA VAL A 85 11.27 -6.39 12.03
C VAL A 85 11.55 -6.81 13.47
N GLY A 86 11.81 -8.08 13.68
CA GLY A 86 12.29 -8.60 14.96
C GLY A 86 13.72 -8.15 15.26
N GLU A 87 14.26 -8.61 16.38
CA GLU A 87 15.65 -8.37 16.69
C GLU A 87 16.55 -8.98 15.60
N SER A 88 17.26 -8.13 14.89
CA SER A 88 18.20 -8.55 13.84
C SER A 88 19.57 -7.92 14.08
N ARG A 89 20.62 -8.69 13.83
CA ARG A 89 22.00 -8.19 13.79
C ARG A 89 22.35 -7.58 12.43
N ARG A 90 21.54 -7.84 11.39
CA ARG A 90 21.85 -7.52 9.99
C ARG A 90 21.15 -6.22 9.52
N VAL A 91 19.97 -5.94 10.05
CA VAL A 91 19.13 -4.86 9.56
C VAL A 91 18.35 -4.17 10.68
N THR A 92 18.13 -2.87 10.51
CA THR A 92 17.09 -2.10 11.20
C THR A 92 16.15 -1.52 10.17
N ALA A 93 14.85 -1.55 10.42
CA ALA A 93 13.86 -0.91 9.57
C ALA A 93 12.80 -0.25 10.44
N GLN A 94 12.26 0.86 9.98
CA GLN A 94 11.10 1.48 10.61
C GLN A 94 9.88 0.56 10.44
N GLU A 95 9.05 0.51 11.48
CA GLU A 95 7.77 -0.17 11.37
C GLU A 95 6.89 0.51 10.31
N THR A 96 6.03 -0.28 9.70
CA THR A 96 5.08 0.19 8.69
C THR A 96 3.69 -0.35 8.97
N THR A 97 2.68 0.25 8.37
CA THR A 97 1.30 -0.19 8.53
C THR A 97 0.66 -0.55 7.20
N ALA A 98 -0.30 -1.46 7.25
CA ALA A 98 -1.20 -1.78 6.15
C ALA A 98 -2.64 -1.87 6.64
N GLY A 99 -3.59 -1.62 5.75
CA GLY A 99 -5.02 -1.76 6.00
C GLY A 99 -5.55 -3.12 5.53
N VAL A 100 -6.31 -3.79 6.38
CA VAL A 100 -7.22 -4.87 5.96
C VAL A 100 -8.61 -4.27 5.86
N PHE A 101 -9.13 -4.16 4.65
CA PHE A 101 -10.43 -3.60 4.36
C PHE A 101 -11.45 -4.73 4.20
N VAL A 102 -12.22 -4.94 5.26
CA VAL A 102 -13.17 -6.04 5.35
C VAL A 102 -14.53 -5.58 4.89
N TRP A 103 -14.93 -6.02 3.71
CA TRP A 103 -16.15 -5.55 3.06
C TRP A 103 -17.15 -6.67 2.84
N ASP A 104 -18.43 -6.34 2.88
CA ASP A 104 -19.44 -7.17 2.25
C ASP A 104 -19.42 -6.93 0.73
N ARG A 105 -19.91 -7.90 -0.03
CA ARG A 105 -19.93 -7.81 -1.50
C ARG A 105 -21.20 -7.12 -2.05
N LYS A 106 -21.99 -6.50 -1.19
CA LYS A 106 -23.28 -5.89 -1.59
C LYS A 106 -23.08 -4.52 -2.23
N ARG A 107 -22.07 -3.78 -1.74
CA ARG A 107 -21.79 -2.42 -2.23
C ARG A 107 -20.87 -2.48 -3.45
N PRO A 108 -21.09 -1.63 -4.47
CA PRO A 108 -20.18 -1.54 -5.60
C PRO A 108 -18.79 -1.09 -5.15
N ILE A 109 -17.77 -1.52 -5.88
CA ILE A 109 -16.38 -1.07 -5.72
C ILE A 109 -16.05 -0.14 -6.88
N VAL A 110 -15.51 1.04 -6.58
CA VAL A 110 -15.06 2.04 -7.56
C VAL A 110 -13.56 2.21 -7.43
N ILE A 111 -12.87 2.16 -8.56
CA ILE A 111 -11.41 2.31 -8.63
C ILE A 111 -11.08 3.75 -8.99
N ILE A 112 -10.19 4.35 -8.22
CA ILE A 112 -9.75 5.73 -8.36
C ILE A 112 -8.25 5.75 -8.64
N SER A 113 -7.85 6.35 -9.75
CA SER A 113 -6.43 6.60 -10.02
C SER A 113 -5.92 7.75 -9.16
N MET A 114 -4.91 7.50 -8.34
CA MET A 114 -4.27 8.53 -7.52
C MET A 114 -3.69 9.66 -8.38
N LYS A 115 -3.23 9.34 -9.60
CA LYS A 115 -2.73 10.34 -10.55
C LYS A 115 -3.81 11.38 -10.92
N ALA A 116 -5.08 10.98 -10.97
CA ALA A 116 -6.18 11.89 -11.28
C ALA A 116 -6.52 12.85 -10.13
N LEU A 117 -6.10 12.53 -8.90
CA LEU A 117 -6.35 13.34 -7.71
C LEU A 117 -5.26 14.40 -7.45
N VAL A 118 -4.12 14.22 -8.08
CA VAL A 118 -3.01 15.18 -7.97
C VAL A 118 -3.24 16.25 -9.01
N SER A 119 -3.60 17.46 -8.58
CA SER A 119 -3.65 18.62 -9.47
C SER A 119 -2.25 18.86 -10.05
N ALA A 120 -2.12 18.70 -11.36
CA ALA A 120 -0.92 19.19 -12.03
C ALA A 120 -0.83 20.70 -11.74
N PRO A 121 0.33 21.22 -11.31
CA PRO A 121 0.48 22.67 -11.21
C PRO A 121 0.13 23.25 -12.57
N ARG A 122 -0.81 24.21 -12.64
CA ARG A 122 -1.08 24.98 -13.85
C ARG A 122 0.21 25.70 -14.20
N ARG A 123 1.01 25.09 -15.06
CA ARG A 123 2.18 25.78 -15.64
C ARG A 123 1.65 26.77 -16.63
N PRO A 124 2.06 28.03 -16.56
CA PRO A 124 1.93 28.92 -17.71
C PRO A 124 2.68 28.27 -18.86
N ASP A 125 2.02 28.17 -20.00
CA ASP A 125 2.53 27.50 -21.21
C ASP A 125 3.65 28.35 -21.82
N LEU A 126 4.87 28.18 -21.30
CA LEU A 126 6.05 28.96 -21.72
C LEU A 126 6.89 28.23 -22.77
N GLY A 127 6.37 27.14 -23.36
CA GLY A 127 6.98 26.53 -24.55
C GLY A 127 8.41 26.00 -24.41
N LEU A 128 8.97 25.95 -23.19
CA LEU A 128 10.34 25.50 -22.95
C LEU A 128 10.37 24.08 -22.35
N PRO A 129 11.19 23.16 -22.89
CA PRO A 129 11.38 21.83 -22.31
C PRO A 129 12.19 21.96 -21.02
N LEU A 130 11.51 21.95 -19.87
CA LEU A 130 12.18 21.91 -18.57
C LEU A 130 12.42 20.47 -18.13
N PRO A 131 13.54 20.18 -17.42
CA PRO A 131 13.86 18.84 -16.94
C PRO A 131 12.78 18.31 -16.01
N ARG A 132 12.53 17.01 -16.10
CA ARG A 132 11.61 16.24 -15.23
C ARG A 132 12.19 16.20 -13.80
N SER A 133 11.99 17.27 -13.06
CA SER A 133 12.24 17.26 -11.62
C SER A 133 11.03 16.61 -10.94
N GLY A 134 11.27 15.66 -10.03
CA GLY A 134 10.24 15.00 -9.24
C GLY A 134 9.43 16.02 -8.44
N ALA A 135 8.37 16.55 -9.02
CA ALA A 135 7.46 17.45 -8.33
C ALA A 135 6.71 16.63 -7.28
N LYS A 136 6.95 16.92 -6.00
CA LYS A 136 6.14 16.41 -4.91
C LYS A 136 4.67 16.70 -5.22
N PRO A 137 3.76 15.71 -5.03
CA PRO A 137 2.35 15.88 -5.28
C PRO A 137 1.83 17.06 -4.44
N GLN A 138 1.32 18.08 -5.11
CA GLN A 138 0.70 19.22 -4.48
C GLN A 138 -0.77 18.90 -4.17
N ASN A 139 -1.39 19.70 -3.30
CA ASN A 139 -2.71 19.50 -2.72
C ASN A 139 -3.76 19.00 -3.70
N THR A 140 -4.61 18.08 -3.22
CA THR A 140 -5.81 17.62 -3.92
C THR A 140 -6.80 18.80 -4.07
N ASP A 141 -7.52 18.84 -5.19
CA ASP A 141 -8.65 19.74 -5.35
C ASP A 141 -9.71 19.47 -4.27
N GLY A 142 -10.08 20.49 -3.51
CA GLY A 142 -11.07 20.37 -2.43
C GLY A 142 -12.41 19.78 -2.90
N GLY A 143 -12.80 20.01 -4.15
CA GLY A 143 -13.98 19.43 -4.78
C GLY A 143 -13.86 17.91 -4.94
N ALA A 144 -12.67 17.40 -5.28
CA ALA A 144 -12.42 15.96 -5.40
C ALA A 144 -12.56 15.25 -4.05
N VAL A 145 -12.04 15.82 -2.96
CA VAL A 145 -12.16 15.24 -1.61
C VAL A 145 -13.62 15.12 -1.21
N GLN A 146 -14.42 16.18 -1.44
CA GLN A 146 -15.84 16.19 -1.12
C GLN A 146 -16.61 15.15 -1.95
N ALA A 147 -16.36 15.09 -3.26
CA ALA A 147 -16.97 14.12 -4.15
C ALA A 147 -16.66 12.67 -3.73
N LEU A 148 -15.41 12.36 -3.42
CA LEU A 148 -14.98 11.05 -2.94
C LEU A 148 -15.59 10.71 -1.59
N THR A 149 -15.72 11.68 -0.69
CA THR A 149 -16.38 11.48 0.61
C THR A 149 -17.86 11.12 0.44
N VAL A 150 -18.55 11.74 -0.50
CA VAL A 150 -19.94 11.40 -0.83
C VAL A 150 -20.02 10.01 -1.48
N LEU A 151 -19.13 9.71 -2.41
CA LEU A 151 -19.05 8.42 -3.09
C LEU A 151 -18.76 7.27 -2.11
N ALA A 152 -17.87 7.49 -1.14
CA ALA A 152 -17.52 6.50 -0.12
C ALA A 152 -18.70 6.07 0.77
N LYS A 153 -19.77 6.88 0.86
CA LYS A 153 -21.00 6.51 1.55
C LYS A 153 -21.82 5.46 0.78
N ARG A 154 -21.65 5.38 -0.54
CA ARG A 154 -22.45 4.52 -1.44
C ARG A 154 -21.66 3.37 -2.07
N ALA A 155 -20.33 3.49 -2.14
CA ALA A 155 -19.45 2.52 -2.75
C ALA A 155 -18.22 2.27 -1.87
N HIS A 156 -17.58 1.13 -2.03
CA HIS A 156 -16.22 0.93 -1.56
C HIS A 156 -15.26 1.55 -2.56
N LEU A 157 -14.23 2.23 -2.10
CA LEU A 157 -13.23 2.85 -2.96
C LEU A 157 -11.93 2.07 -2.92
N ILE A 158 -11.26 1.99 -4.05
CA ILE A 158 -9.90 1.46 -4.19
C ILE A 158 -9.05 2.56 -4.84
N TYR A 159 -7.93 2.90 -4.23
CA TYR A 159 -6.92 3.73 -4.86
C TYR A 159 -5.91 2.86 -5.60
N VAL A 160 -5.61 3.25 -6.83
CA VAL A 160 -4.51 2.66 -7.60
C VAL A 160 -3.46 3.71 -7.90
N THR A 161 -2.20 3.35 -7.73
CA THR A 161 -1.07 4.24 -7.97
C THR A 161 -0.05 3.60 -8.89
N ALA A 162 0.56 4.40 -9.77
CA ALA A 162 1.70 3.99 -10.57
C ALA A 162 3.04 4.19 -9.83
N SER A 163 3.00 4.68 -8.58
CA SER A 163 4.17 4.78 -7.74
C SER A 163 4.78 3.42 -7.44
N ASP A 164 6.09 3.39 -7.24
CA ASP A 164 6.77 2.18 -6.78
C ASP A 164 6.15 1.69 -5.46
N ARG A 165 6.19 0.39 -5.26
CA ARG A 165 5.77 -0.24 -3.99
C ARG A 165 6.48 0.35 -2.77
N LEU A 166 7.70 0.84 -2.94
CA LEU A 166 8.50 1.47 -1.88
C LEU A 166 7.89 2.78 -1.39
N GLU A 167 7.12 3.46 -2.22
CA GLU A 167 6.46 4.73 -1.91
C GLU A 167 5.05 4.55 -1.31
N LEU A 168 4.57 3.32 -1.11
CA LEU A 168 3.20 3.07 -0.65
C LEU A 168 2.87 3.75 0.68
N SER A 169 3.82 3.79 1.61
CA SER A 169 3.64 4.47 2.89
C SER A 169 3.47 5.98 2.71
N GLU A 170 4.25 6.58 1.82
CA GLU A 170 4.17 8.01 1.49
C GLU A 170 2.85 8.35 0.78
N VAL A 171 2.42 7.49 -0.14
CA VAL A 171 1.13 7.64 -0.84
C VAL A 171 -0.04 7.60 0.15
N ARG A 172 -0.03 6.67 1.11
CA ARG A 172 -1.05 6.60 2.17
C ARG A 172 -1.02 7.85 3.05
N GLN A 173 0.15 8.26 3.51
CA GLN A 173 0.31 9.49 4.30
C GLN A 173 -0.15 10.73 3.53
N TRP A 174 0.10 10.77 2.23
CA TRP A 174 -0.39 11.85 1.38
C TRP A 174 -1.92 11.84 1.32
N ALA A 175 -2.55 10.68 1.13
CA ALA A 175 -4.00 10.54 1.13
C ALA A 175 -4.62 10.99 2.47
N ASP A 176 -4.03 10.58 3.59
CA ASP A 176 -4.46 10.97 4.94
C ASP A 176 -4.32 12.49 5.17
N ARG A 177 -3.17 13.08 4.80
CA ARG A 177 -2.95 14.53 4.91
C ARG A 177 -3.95 15.35 4.07
N ASN A 178 -4.35 14.81 2.92
CA ASN A 178 -5.36 15.44 2.06
C ASN A 178 -6.80 15.05 2.43
N ARG A 179 -7.00 14.37 3.56
CA ARG A 179 -8.33 13.98 4.07
C ARG A 179 -9.16 13.14 3.10
N LEU A 180 -8.49 12.37 2.27
CA LEU A 180 -9.17 11.43 1.39
C LEU A 180 -9.83 10.30 2.21
N PRO A 181 -10.96 9.74 1.76
CA PRO A 181 -11.56 8.58 2.41
C PRO A 181 -10.56 7.44 2.56
N ALA A 182 -10.52 6.82 3.74
CA ALA A 182 -9.64 5.69 3.99
C ALA A 182 -10.07 4.48 3.14
N CYS A 183 -9.20 4.05 2.24
CA CYS A 183 -9.41 2.88 1.38
C CYS A 183 -8.07 2.24 0.99
N PRO A 184 -8.08 0.99 0.49
CA PRO A 184 -6.85 0.31 0.12
C PRO A 184 -6.13 1.01 -1.02
N VAL A 185 -4.81 1.04 -0.95
CA VAL A 185 -3.91 1.59 -1.99
C VAL A 185 -3.15 0.44 -2.62
N PHE A 186 -3.35 0.22 -3.91
CA PHE A 186 -2.66 -0.81 -4.67
C PHE A 186 -1.68 -0.22 -5.66
N PRO A 187 -0.40 -0.64 -5.62
CA PRO A 187 0.57 -0.26 -6.63
C PRO A 187 0.27 -1.00 -7.93
N LEU A 188 0.22 -0.29 -9.04
CA LEU A 188 0.19 -0.87 -10.38
C LEU A 188 1.61 -0.96 -10.91
N LYS A 189 1.94 -2.08 -11.54
CA LYS A 189 3.22 -2.20 -12.23
C LYS A 189 3.27 -1.20 -13.39
N PRO A 190 4.44 -0.61 -13.70
CA PRO A 190 4.59 0.33 -14.81
C PRO A 190 4.62 -0.39 -16.17
N VAL A 191 3.68 -1.29 -16.40
CA VAL A 191 3.52 -2.04 -17.66
C VAL A 191 2.12 -1.84 -18.21
N PRO A 192 1.96 -1.87 -19.53
CA PRO A 192 0.64 -1.83 -20.16
C PRO A 192 -0.27 -2.90 -19.57
N MET A 193 -1.57 -2.60 -19.47
CA MET A 193 -2.60 -3.53 -18.95
C MET A 193 -2.46 -3.96 -17.49
N SER A 194 -1.60 -3.32 -16.68
CA SER A 194 -1.42 -3.66 -15.27
C SER A 194 -2.74 -3.61 -14.48
N LEU A 195 -3.59 -2.61 -14.73
CA LEU A 195 -4.91 -2.51 -14.12
C LEU A 195 -5.82 -3.69 -14.55
N SER A 196 -5.80 -4.07 -15.82
CA SER A 196 -6.61 -5.19 -16.31
C SER A 196 -6.23 -6.50 -15.62
N HIS A 197 -4.94 -6.77 -15.43
CA HIS A 197 -4.46 -7.94 -14.70
C HIS A 197 -4.89 -7.93 -13.22
N GLU A 198 -4.85 -6.76 -12.57
CA GLU A 198 -5.34 -6.62 -11.20
C GLU A 198 -6.85 -6.85 -11.12
N LEU A 199 -7.63 -6.32 -12.07
CA LEU A 199 -9.06 -6.54 -12.16
C LEU A 199 -9.41 -8.02 -12.32
N GLU A 200 -8.70 -8.74 -13.18
CA GLU A 200 -8.88 -10.18 -13.37
C GLU A 200 -8.51 -10.96 -12.12
N ARG A 201 -7.43 -10.57 -11.43
CA ARG A 201 -7.06 -11.16 -10.15
C ARG A 201 -8.16 -10.97 -9.12
N TRP A 202 -8.65 -9.74 -8.91
CA TRP A 202 -9.71 -9.47 -7.96
C TRP A 202 -11.02 -10.18 -8.31
N ARG A 203 -11.37 -10.29 -9.60
CA ARG A 203 -12.53 -11.08 -10.03
C ARG A 203 -12.39 -12.57 -9.68
N ARG A 204 -11.21 -13.15 -9.88
CA ARG A 204 -10.92 -14.54 -9.45
C ARG A 204 -10.99 -14.73 -7.95
N GLU A 205 -10.64 -13.73 -7.17
CA GLU A 205 -10.81 -13.69 -5.72
C GLU A 205 -12.28 -13.50 -5.30
N GLY A 206 -13.18 -13.30 -6.29
CA GLY A 206 -14.63 -13.18 -6.09
C GLY A 206 -15.13 -11.75 -5.89
N TRP A 207 -14.34 -10.74 -6.24
CA TRP A 207 -14.76 -9.35 -6.24
C TRP A 207 -15.46 -9.00 -7.56
N THR A 208 -16.71 -9.48 -7.73
CA THR A 208 -17.51 -9.30 -8.95
C THR A 208 -18.29 -7.99 -8.99
N ASN A 209 -18.32 -7.28 -7.86
CA ASN A 209 -19.01 -6.00 -7.68
C ASN A 209 -18.16 -4.77 -8.08
N ILE A 210 -17.00 -4.98 -8.72
CA ILE A 210 -16.17 -3.90 -9.25
C ILE A 210 -16.86 -3.31 -10.48
N ARG A 211 -17.13 -2.00 -10.43
CA ARG A 211 -17.67 -1.22 -11.54
C ARG A 211 -16.51 -0.48 -12.20
N GLY A 212 -16.33 -0.69 -13.52
CA GLY A 212 -15.43 0.14 -14.30
C GLY A 212 -15.95 1.57 -14.38
N GLY A 213 -15.08 2.54 -14.17
CA GLY A 213 -15.32 3.92 -14.52
C GLY A 213 -14.82 4.19 -15.93
#